data_2d7cdea33eb5a472ac135b0624aab060
#
_entry.id   2d7cdea33eb5a472ac135b0624aab060
#
_cell.length_a   1.000
_cell.length_b   1.000
_cell.length_c   1.000
_cell.angle_alpha   90.00
_cell.angle_beta   90.00
_cell.angle_gamma   90.00
#
_symmetry.space_group_name_H-M   'P 1'
#
loop_
_entity.id
_entity.type
_entity.pdbx_description
1 polymer ?
#
loop_
_entity_poly.entity_id
_entity_poly.type
_entity_poly.pdbx_seq_one_letter_code
_entity_poly.pdbx_strand_id
1 'polypeptide(L)'
;MPINLSKIAKAKKIKYFLISFVDFFGVLRSKLVPAQAIADMQKNGAGFAGFATWLDMSPADGDMFALPDPKSLIQLPWNKEIGWLASDLYMYGKPVKASPRVMLKEQINKLNKKDLVMKSGVECEYFLISEDGSKIADTRDTQSKPCYDQSALMRRYDLIKEICDSMITMGWNPYQNDHEDANGQFEMNWDYTDCLTTADRHVFFKYMVKSLAEKHGLRATFMPKPFSNLTGNGCHAHISLWNGKINKFLDNGDKLGLSKLAYNFLGGIMKLAQPLTASVSYTHLTLP
;
A
#
# COMPACT_ATOMS: atom_id res chain seq x y z
N MET A 1 -9.02 25.56 -6.34
CA MET A 1 -7.63 26.00 -6.64
C MET A 1 -6.72 24.79 -6.63
N PRO A 2 -5.71 24.72 -7.50
CA PRO A 2 -4.75 23.62 -7.48
C PRO A 2 -3.99 23.61 -6.15
N ILE A 3 -3.72 22.40 -5.64
CA ILE A 3 -2.96 22.18 -4.41
C ILE A 3 -1.51 22.64 -4.64
N ASN A 4 -0.99 23.51 -3.77
CA ASN A 4 0.37 24.05 -3.85
C ASN A 4 1.23 23.49 -2.73
N LEU A 5 2.14 22.58 -3.07
CA LEU A 5 3.00 21.89 -2.13
C LEU A 5 3.97 22.82 -1.37
N SER A 6 4.45 23.92 -2.01
CA SER A 6 5.33 24.88 -1.33
C SER A 6 4.59 25.64 -0.21
N LYS A 7 3.31 26.00 -0.44
CA LYS A 7 2.48 26.63 0.61
C LYS A 7 2.24 25.64 1.76
N ILE A 8 1.95 24.39 1.43
CA ILE A 8 1.74 23.34 2.45
C ILE A 8 3.03 23.07 3.23
N ALA A 9 4.17 23.00 2.56
CA ALA A 9 5.45 22.81 3.23
C ALA A 9 5.71 23.88 4.30
N LYS A 10 5.48 25.15 3.95
CA LYS A 10 5.60 26.28 4.91
C LYS A 10 4.63 26.15 6.09
N ALA A 11 3.36 25.89 5.79
CA ALA A 11 2.31 25.82 6.81
C ALA A 11 2.52 24.63 7.78
N LYS A 12 2.97 23.48 7.26
CA LYS A 12 3.18 22.25 8.03
C LYS A 12 4.62 22.07 8.50
N LYS A 13 5.51 23.01 8.20
CA LYS A 13 6.96 22.94 8.53
C LYS A 13 7.65 21.71 7.96
N ILE A 14 7.23 21.24 6.78
CA ILE A 14 7.88 20.16 6.06
C ILE A 14 9.17 20.70 5.46
N LYS A 15 10.29 20.03 5.72
CA LYS A 15 11.63 20.39 5.21
C LYS A 15 12.02 19.60 3.98
N TYR A 16 11.54 18.36 3.88
CA TYR A 16 11.88 17.43 2.80
C TYR A 16 10.65 16.67 2.31
N PHE A 17 10.70 16.27 1.05
CA PHE A 17 9.67 15.41 0.44
C PHE A 17 10.28 14.13 -0.11
N LEU A 18 9.68 13.00 0.20
CA LEU A 18 9.91 11.74 -0.49
C LEU A 18 8.97 11.70 -1.70
N ILE A 19 9.54 11.92 -2.89
CA ILE A 19 8.82 11.76 -4.16
C ILE A 19 8.95 10.30 -4.57
N SER A 20 7.85 9.55 -4.46
CA SER A 20 7.88 8.09 -4.48
C SER A 20 7.00 7.50 -5.58
N PHE A 21 7.42 6.37 -6.13
CA PHE A 21 6.62 5.50 -6.98
C PHE A 21 6.89 4.03 -6.63
N VAL A 22 6.06 3.11 -7.12
CA VAL A 22 6.29 1.67 -6.98
C VAL A 22 6.72 1.06 -8.30
N ASP A 23 7.67 0.12 -8.24
CA ASP A 23 8.03 -0.74 -9.36
C ASP A 23 7.12 -1.99 -9.44
N PHE A 24 7.38 -2.92 -10.36
CA PHE A 24 6.58 -4.14 -10.56
C PHE A 24 6.57 -5.07 -9.34
N PHE A 25 7.57 -5.01 -8.49
CA PHE A 25 7.63 -5.82 -7.27
C PHE A 25 7.04 -5.12 -6.04
N GLY A 26 6.37 -3.98 -6.24
CA GLY A 26 5.77 -3.21 -5.15
C GLY A 26 6.80 -2.51 -4.26
N VAL A 27 8.06 -2.40 -4.70
CA VAL A 27 9.10 -1.69 -3.96
C VAL A 27 8.95 -0.19 -4.17
N LEU A 28 8.91 0.57 -3.07
CA LEU A 28 8.92 2.03 -3.12
C LEU A 28 10.31 2.53 -3.55
N ARG A 29 10.34 3.25 -4.66
CA ARG A 29 11.48 3.98 -5.16
C ARG A 29 11.27 5.46 -4.86
N SER A 30 12.27 6.15 -4.33
CA SER A 30 12.11 7.54 -3.89
C SER A 30 13.36 8.37 -4.13
N LYS A 31 13.12 9.67 -4.29
CA LYS A 31 14.14 10.70 -4.06
C LYS A 31 13.72 11.60 -2.92
N LEU A 32 14.66 11.96 -2.04
CA LEU A 32 14.47 12.95 -1.00
C LEU A 32 14.76 14.34 -1.58
N VAL A 33 13.74 15.20 -1.60
CA VAL A 33 13.78 16.52 -2.21
C VAL A 33 13.61 17.58 -1.14
N PRO A 34 14.51 18.58 -1.01
CA PRO A 34 14.34 19.71 -0.11
C PRO A 34 13.08 20.54 -0.47
N ALA A 35 12.40 21.08 0.54
CA ALA A 35 11.14 21.81 0.36
C ALA A 35 11.26 23.04 -0.57
N GLN A 36 12.43 23.66 -0.65
CA GLN A 36 12.68 24.79 -1.58
C GLN A 36 12.61 24.37 -3.05
N ALA A 37 12.89 23.11 -3.38
CA ALA A 37 12.83 22.59 -4.75
C ALA A 37 11.44 22.01 -5.11
N ILE A 38 10.51 21.91 -4.16
CA ILE A 38 9.24 21.18 -4.37
C ILE A 38 8.36 21.83 -5.44
N ALA A 39 8.44 23.13 -5.64
CA ALA A 39 7.65 23.83 -6.67
C ALA A 39 8.05 23.38 -8.08
N ASP A 40 9.33 23.20 -8.31
CA ASP A 40 9.86 22.69 -9.59
C ASP A 40 9.50 21.20 -9.74
N MET A 41 9.70 20.40 -8.71
CA MET A 41 9.33 18.99 -8.72
C MET A 41 7.82 18.75 -8.93
N GLN A 42 6.99 19.62 -8.38
CA GLN A 42 5.52 19.54 -8.61
C GLN A 42 5.16 19.81 -10.07
N LYS A 43 5.94 20.62 -10.77
CA LYS A 43 5.71 20.99 -12.17
C LYS A 43 6.37 20.02 -13.15
N ASN A 44 7.63 19.68 -12.89
CA ASN A 44 8.49 18.99 -13.86
C ASN A 44 8.77 17.53 -13.48
N GLY A 45 8.47 17.13 -12.24
CA GLY A 45 8.77 15.80 -11.70
C GLY A 45 10.22 15.66 -11.22
N ALA A 46 10.48 14.61 -10.46
CA ALA A 46 11.82 14.19 -10.07
C ALA A 46 12.34 13.16 -11.07
N GLY A 47 13.54 13.37 -11.62
CA GLY A 47 14.14 12.50 -12.63
C GLY A 47 14.69 11.20 -12.05
N PHE A 48 14.47 10.07 -12.74
CA PHE A 48 14.98 8.75 -12.39
C PHE A 48 15.47 8.03 -13.64
N ALA A 49 16.58 7.29 -13.51
CA ALA A 49 17.01 6.36 -14.54
C ALA A 49 16.09 5.11 -14.51
N GLY A 50 15.27 4.94 -15.53
CA GLY A 50 14.24 3.90 -15.58
C GLY A 50 14.81 2.48 -15.48
N PHE A 51 15.94 2.24 -16.13
CA PHE A 51 16.61 0.93 -16.11
C PHE A 51 17.11 0.49 -14.72
N ALA A 52 17.31 1.42 -13.80
CA ALA A 52 17.71 1.12 -12.42
C ALA A 52 16.54 0.67 -11.53
N THR A 53 15.34 0.54 -12.11
CA THR A 53 14.13 0.11 -11.44
C THR A 53 13.47 -1.03 -12.22
N TRP A 54 12.64 -1.84 -11.54
CA TRP A 54 11.92 -2.94 -12.19
C TRP A 54 10.68 -2.41 -12.92
N LEU A 55 10.87 -1.77 -14.09
CA LEU A 55 9.81 -1.22 -14.96
C LEU A 55 9.99 -1.63 -16.44
N ASP A 56 10.72 -2.73 -16.67
CA ASP A 56 10.99 -3.25 -18.03
C ASP A 56 11.67 -2.22 -18.95
N MET A 57 12.72 -1.58 -18.44
CA MET A 57 13.52 -0.58 -19.14
C MET A 57 14.98 -0.99 -19.22
N SER A 58 15.65 -0.52 -20.27
CA SER A 58 17.06 -0.74 -20.53
C SER A 58 17.87 0.56 -20.41
N PRO A 59 19.22 0.52 -20.36
CA PRO A 59 20.06 1.72 -20.39
C PRO A 59 19.92 2.57 -21.66
N ALA A 60 19.30 2.04 -22.73
CA ALA A 60 19.01 2.80 -23.94
C ALA A 60 17.76 3.66 -23.82
N ASP A 61 16.92 3.40 -22.81
CA ASP A 61 15.74 4.22 -22.54
C ASP A 61 16.14 5.53 -21.84
N GLY A 62 15.38 6.58 -22.12
CA GLY A 62 15.62 7.90 -21.49
C GLY A 62 15.21 7.93 -20.01
N ASP A 63 15.56 9.03 -19.35
CA ASP A 63 15.12 9.28 -18.00
C ASP A 63 13.60 9.41 -17.91
N MET A 64 13.05 8.87 -16.84
CA MET A 64 11.65 9.07 -16.48
C MET A 64 11.52 10.10 -15.37
N PHE A 65 10.38 10.75 -15.30
CA PHE A 65 10.07 11.79 -14.32
C PHE A 65 8.88 11.36 -13.45
N ALA A 66 9.11 11.29 -12.15
CA ALA A 66 8.07 11.03 -11.16
C ALA A 66 7.38 12.36 -10.80
N LEU A 67 6.18 12.57 -11.34
CA LEU A 67 5.37 13.74 -11.09
C LEU A 67 4.51 13.51 -9.83
N PRO A 68 4.79 14.22 -8.72
CA PRO A 68 4.09 13.96 -7.46
C PRO A 68 2.60 14.33 -7.56
N ASP A 69 1.74 13.46 -7.03
CA ASP A 69 0.32 13.75 -6.88
C ASP A 69 0.09 14.49 -5.55
N PRO A 70 -0.24 15.80 -5.56
CA PRO A 70 -0.41 16.56 -4.32
C PRO A 70 -1.55 16.05 -3.43
N LYS A 71 -2.50 15.28 -3.97
CA LYS A 71 -3.60 14.68 -3.19
C LYS A 71 -3.13 13.52 -2.32
N SER A 72 -2.01 12.88 -2.67
CA SER A 72 -1.44 11.76 -1.91
C SER A 72 -0.54 12.20 -0.75
N LEU A 73 -0.37 13.50 -0.52
CA LEU A 73 0.54 14.00 0.50
C LEU A 73 0.22 13.46 1.89
N ILE A 74 1.19 12.78 2.47
CA ILE A 74 1.22 12.34 3.86
C ILE A 74 2.42 13.00 4.55
N GLN A 75 2.17 13.79 5.59
CA GLN A 75 3.23 14.22 6.51
C GLN A 75 3.49 13.07 7.48
N LEU A 76 4.74 12.58 7.58
CA LEU A 76 5.04 11.40 8.40
C LEU A 76 4.70 11.68 9.87
N PRO A 77 3.82 10.88 10.52
CA PRO A 77 3.47 11.10 11.93
C PRO A 77 4.69 10.99 12.87
N TRP A 78 5.62 10.09 12.58
CA TRP A 78 6.83 9.84 13.37
C TRP A 78 8.03 10.75 13.00
N ASN A 79 7.92 11.51 11.90
CA ASN A 79 8.90 12.52 11.50
C ASN A 79 8.24 13.65 10.70
N LYS A 80 7.71 14.63 11.42
CA LYS A 80 6.94 15.74 10.84
C LYS A 80 7.71 16.66 9.88
N GLU A 81 9.02 16.52 9.79
CA GLU A 81 9.82 17.27 8.83
C GLU A 81 9.73 16.71 7.40
N ILE A 82 9.18 15.50 7.23
CA ILE A 82 9.10 14.79 5.97
C ILE A 82 7.65 14.68 5.48
N GLY A 83 7.43 15.03 4.22
CA GLY A 83 6.22 14.73 3.47
C GLY A 83 6.46 13.60 2.48
N TRP A 84 5.59 12.61 2.43
CA TRP A 84 5.60 11.55 1.41
C TRP A 84 4.57 11.84 0.32
N LEU A 85 4.92 11.57 -0.93
CA LEU A 85 4.07 11.76 -2.10
C LEU A 85 4.14 10.56 -3.03
N ALA A 86 3.00 9.99 -3.38
CA ALA A 86 2.90 9.07 -4.51
C ALA A 86 3.00 9.86 -5.82
N SER A 87 3.61 9.26 -6.84
CA SER A 87 3.89 9.94 -8.11
C SER A 87 3.47 9.09 -9.31
N ASP A 88 3.05 9.78 -10.35
CA ASP A 88 2.85 9.19 -11.66
C ASP A 88 4.12 9.34 -12.49
N LEU A 89 4.48 8.29 -13.25
CA LEU A 89 5.68 8.30 -14.05
C LEU A 89 5.42 8.78 -15.47
N TYR A 90 6.31 9.63 -15.96
CA TYR A 90 6.30 10.15 -17.32
C TYR A 90 7.67 9.96 -17.99
N MET A 91 7.68 9.69 -19.28
CA MET A 91 8.87 9.63 -20.11
C MET A 91 8.51 10.25 -21.49
N TYR A 92 9.37 11.14 -21.99
CA TYR A 92 9.12 11.90 -23.23
C TYR A 92 7.76 12.63 -23.23
N GLY A 93 7.35 13.17 -22.07
CA GLY A 93 6.07 13.87 -21.91
C GLY A 93 4.82 12.99 -21.92
N LYS A 94 4.98 11.66 -21.93
CA LYS A 94 3.87 10.70 -21.92
C LYS A 94 3.89 9.84 -20.65
N PRO A 95 2.71 9.43 -20.14
CA PRO A 95 2.64 8.50 -19.03
C PRO A 95 3.35 7.17 -19.33
N VAL A 96 4.13 6.67 -18.38
CA VAL A 96 4.79 5.35 -18.48
C VAL A 96 3.73 4.28 -18.20
N LYS A 97 3.25 3.62 -19.26
CA LYS A 97 2.16 2.64 -19.17
C LYS A 97 2.51 1.42 -18.32
N ALA A 98 3.78 1.06 -18.24
CA ALA A 98 4.26 -0.02 -17.38
C ALA A 98 4.16 0.31 -15.88
N SER A 99 4.03 1.59 -15.49
CA SER A 99 3.89 1.99 -14.09
C SER A 99 2.58 1.49 -13.49
N PRO A 100 2.60 0.73 -12.37
CA PRO A 100 1.38 0.19 -11.75
C PRO A 100 0.34 1.26 -11.41
N ARG A 101 0.77 2.41 -10.86
CA ARG A 101 -0.13 3.51 -10.51
C ARG A 101 -0.77 4.16 -11.76
N VAL A 102 -0.02 4.31 -12.84
CA VAL A 102 -0.54 4.83 -14.12
C VAL A 102 -1.55 3.86 -14.72
N MET A 103 -1.25 2.55 -14.73
CA MET A 103 -2.19 1.51 -15.17
C MET A 103 -3.49 1.53 -14.36
N LEU A 104 -3.40 1.64 -13.02
CA LEU A 104 -4.58 1.72 -12.16
C LEU A 104 -5.43 2.94 -12.51
N LYS A 105 -4.83 4.13 -12.69
CA LYS A 105 -5.55 5.35 -13.10
C LYS A 105 -6.24 5.21 -14.47
N GLU A 106 -5.62 4.50 -15.41
CA GLU A 106 -6.27 4.21 -16.69
C GLU A 106 -7.53 3.33 -16.52
N GLN A 107 -7.47 2.31 -15.65
CA GLN A 107 -8.65 1.48 -15.36
C GLN A 107 -9.74 2.26 -14.61
N ILE A 108 -9.37 3.09 -13.64
CA ILE A 108 -10.30 4.01 -12.96
C ILE A 108 -11.02 4.91 -13.98
N ASN A 109 -10.28 5.49 -14.92
CA ASN A 109 -10.88 6.32 -15.97
C ASN A 109 -11.89 5.55 -16.86
N LYS A 110 -11.63 4.25 -17.14
CA LYS A 110 -12.60 3.40 -17.85
C LYS A 110 -13.87 3.14 -17.05
N LEU A 111 -13.75 2.94 -15.73
CA LEU A 111 -14.90 2.79 -14.83
C LEU A 111 -15.70 4.09 -14.70
N ASN A 112 -15.02 5.22 -14.55
CA ASN A 112 -15.66 6.53 -14.45
C ASN A 112 -16.51 6.88 -15.70
N LYS A 113 -16.08 6.44 -16.90
CA LYS A 113 -16.89 6.57 -18.13
C LYS A 113 -18.18 5.75 -18.11
N LYS A 114 -18.34 4.84 -17.15
CA LYS A 114 -19.55 4.04 -16.91
C LYS A 114 -20.29 4.49 -15.64
N ASP A 115 -19.94 5.67 -15.11
CA ASP A 115 -20.48 6.20 -13.85
C ASP A 115 -20.25 5.24 -12.66
N LEU A 116 -19.16 4.49 -12.68
CA LEU A 116 -18.77 3.56 -11.63
C LEU A 116 -17.46 3.98 -10.96
N VAL A 117 -17.45 3.90 -9.63
CA VAL A 117 -16.27 4.08 -8.79
C VAL A 117 -15.98 2.78 -8.07
N MET A 118 -14.74 2.29 -8.19
CA MET A 118 -14.29 1.14 -7.43
C MET A 118 -13.79 1.61 -6.06
N LYS A 119 -14.28 0.97 -5.01
CA LYS A 119 -13.75 1.10 -3.65
C LYS A 119 -13.13 -0.23 -3.24
N SER A 120 -12.06 -0.14 -2.45
CA SER A 120 -11.37 -1.31 -1.92
C SER A 120 -10.86 -1.08 -0.50
N GLY A 121 -10.83 -2.15 0.29
CA GLY A 121 -10.13 -2.27 1.55
C GLY A 121 -9.12 -3.40 1.45
N VAL A 122 -8.09 -3.36 2.26
CA VAL A 122 -7.06 -4.41 2.34
C VAL A 122 -6.82 -4.81 3.78
N GLU A 123 -6.70 -6.12 4.00
CA GLU A 123 -6.28 -6.74 5.24
C GLU A 123 -4.85 -7.20 5.03
N CYS A 124 -3.90 -6.48 5.60
CA CYS A 124 -2.49 -6.65 5.29
C CYS A 124 -1.77 -7.28 6.46
N GLU A 125 -1.48 -8.57 6.34
CA GLU A 125 -0.73 -9.32 7.34
C GLU A 125 0.77 -9.08 7.23
N TYR A 126 1.47 -9.17 8.37
CA TYR A 126 2.92 -9.05 8.44
C TYR A 126 3.49 -9.77 9.65
N PHE A 127 4.73 -10.22 9.54
CA PHE A 127 5.49 -10.72 10.69
C PHE A 127 6.35 -9.62 11.30
N LEU A 128 6.43 -9.63 12.63
CA LEU A 128 7.50 -8.98 13.38
C LEU A 128 8.60 -10.01 13.65
N ILE A 129 9.79 -9.70 13.15
CA ILE A 129 10.95 -10.58 13.21
C ILE A 129 12.12 -9.91 13.91
N SER A 130 13.08 -10.69 14.36
CA SER A 130 14.33 -10.20 14.93
C SER A 130 15.06 -9.27 13.95
N GLU A 131 15.92 -8.42 14.49
CA GLU A 131 16.68 -7.44 13.68
C GLU A 131 17.53 -8.11 12.59
N ASP A 132 18.10 -9.29 12.86
CA ASP A 132 18.84 -10.10 11.89
C ASP A 132 17.95 -10.85 10.88
N GLY A 133 16.63 -10.87 11.12
CA GLY A 133 15.64 -11.51 10.25
C GLY A 133 15.56 -13.05 10.39
N SER A 134 16.28 -13.66 11.33
CA SER A 134 16.41 -15.10 11.43
C SER A 134 15.23 -15.82 12.11
N LYS A 135 14.43 -15.10 12.91
CA LYS A 135 13.34 -15.66 13.71
C LYS A 135 12.25 -14.65 14.00
N ILE A 136 11.10 -15.12 14.49
CA ILE A 136 10.05 -14.23 15.02
C ILE A 136 10.60 -13.39 16.18
N ALA A 137 10.10 -12.17 16.31
CA ALA A 137 10.61 -11.22 17.31
C ALA A 137 10.28 -11.62 18.74
N ASP A 138 9.17 -12.31 18.98
CA ASP A 138 8.74 -12.73 20.31
C ASP A 138 8.91 -14.24 20.52
N THR A 139 10.02 -14.65 21.14
CA THR A 139 10.29 -16.05 21.43
C THR A 139 9.36 -16.69 22.46
N ARG A 140 8.53 -15.90 23.15
CA ARG A 140 7.49 -16.38 24.08
C ARG A 140 6.15 -16.62 23.38
N ASP A 141 6.05 -16.29 22.11
CA ASP A 141 4.87 -16.55 21.30
C ASP A 141 4.94 -17.99 20.78
N THR A 142 4.38 -18.91 21.57
CA THR A 142 4.53 -20.38 21.37
C THR A 142 3.21 -21.13 21.35
N GLN A 143 2.08 -20.42 21.25
CA GLN A 143 0.76 -21.05 21.18
C GLN A 143 0.63 -21.89 19.91
N SER A 144 0.03 -23.08 20.04
CA SER A 144 -0.24 -23.94 18.89
C SER A 144 -1.37 -23.44 17.99
N LYS A 145 -2.25 -22.61 18.53
CA LYS A 145 -3.29 -21.84 17.81
C LYS A 145 -3.18 -20.38 18.25
N PRO A 146 -2.30 -19.61 17.62
CA PRO A 146 -1.93 -18.29 18.13
C PRO A 146 -2.92 -17.18 17.76
N CYS A 147 -3.83 -17.41 16.80
CA CYS A 147 -4.77 -16.41 16.33
C CYS A 147 -5.55 -15.79 17.50
N TYR A 148 -5.55 -14.45 17.56
CA TYR A 148 -6.20 -13.65 18.60
C TYR A 148 -5.59 -13.79 20.01
N ASP A 149 -4.35 -14.32 20.15
CA ASP A 149 -3.70 -14.38 21.47
C ASP A 149 -3.45 -12.97 22.02
N GLN A 150 -4.26 -12.63 23.03
CA GLN A 150 -4.17 -11.35 23.73
C GLN A 150 -2.77 -11.11 24.33
N SER A 151 -2.12 -12.14 24.86
CA SER A 151 -0.82 -11.97 25.51
C SER A 151 0.27 -11.65 24.50
N ALA A 152 0.27 -12.31 23.33
CA ALA A 152 1.21 -12.03 22.25
C ALA A 152 1.00 -10.62 21.68
N LEU A 153 -0.25 -10.23 21.45
CA LEU A 153 -0.63 -8.89 21.01
C LEU A 153 -0.10 -7.82 21.99
N MET A 154 -0.36 -8.00 23.29
CA MET A 154 0.02 -7.02 24.31
C MET A 154 1.53 -6.94 24.54
N ARG A 155 2.29 -7.99 24.27
CA ARG A 155 3.76 -7.92 24.32
C ARG A 155 4.36 -7.05 23.21
N ARG A 156 3.58 -6.72 22.16
CA ARG A 156 3.97 -5.81 21.07
C ARG A 156 3.18 -4.51 21.09
N TYR A 157 2.49 -4.23 22.19
CA TYR A 157 1.59 -3.08 22.35
C TYR A 157 2.23 -1.75 21.96
N ASP A 158 3.47 -1.46 22.37
CA ASP A 158 4.09 -0.16 22.11
C ASP A 158 4.25 0.12 20.61
N LEU A 159 4.70 -0.86 19.84
CA LEU A 159 4.82 -0.76 18.39
C LEU A 159 3.44 -0.68 17.72
N ILE A 160 2.53 -1.58 18.09
CA ILE A 160 1.16 -1.63 17.54
C ILE A 160 0.43 -0.31 17.81
N LYS A 161 0.55 0.20 19.02
CA LYS A 161 0.01 1.51 19.40
C LYS A 161 0.58 2.63 18.52
N GLU A 162 1.90 2.69 18.31
CA GLU A 162 2.52 3.74 17.49
C GLU A 162 2.06 3.66 16.02
N ILE A 163 1.84 2.45 15.48
CA ILE A 163 1.25 2.27 14.15
C ILE A 163 -0.19 2.79 14.13
N CYS A 164 -1.03 2.39 15.09
CA CYS A 164 -2.42 2.85 15.21
C CYS A 164 -2.51 4.37 15.33
N ASP A 165 -1.74 4.97 16.24
CA ASP A 165 -1.73 6.42 16.47
C ASP A 165 -1.31 7.17 15.19
N SER A 166 -0.36 6.60 14.44
CA SER A 166 0.04 7.14 13.14
C SER A 166 -1.10 7.08 12.13
N MET A 167 -1.82 5.95 12.05
CA MET A 167 -2.97 5.79 11.16
C MET A 167 -4.11 6.73 11.53
N ILE A 168 -4.40 6.91 12.82
CA ILE A 168 -5.40 7.87 13.33
C ILE A 168 -5.00 9.30 12.93
N THR A 169 -3.73 9.66 13.12
CA THR A 169 -3.21 10.99 12.74
C THR A 169 -3.36 11.27 11.25
N MET A 170 -3.25 10.23 10.40
CA MET A 170 -3.45 10.33 8.96
C MET A 170 -4.93 10.24 8.53
N GLY A 171 -5.86 10.03 9.48
CA GLY A 171 -7.30 9.91 9.18
C GLY A 171 -7.67 8.62 8.43
N TRP A 172 -6.98 7.51 8.72
CA TRP A 172 -7.27 6.23 8.06
C TRP A 172 -8.31 5.40 8.81
N ASN A 173 -8.68 5.81 10.03
CA ASN A 173 -9.66 5.13 10.88
C ASN A 173 -9.35 3.64 11.08
N PRO A 174 -8.22 3.27 11.69
CA PRO A 174 -7.99 1.89 12.09
C PRO A 174 -9.05 1.46 13.10
N TYR A 175 -9.64 0.27 12.93
CA TYR A 175 -10.76 -0.17 13.78
C TYR A 175 -10.49 -1.49 14.49
N GLN A 176 -9.55 -2.30 14.03
CA GLN A 176 -9.09 -3.49 14.74
C GLN A 176 -7.66 -3.86 14.37
N ASN A 177 -6.99 -4.53 15.30
CA ASN A 177 -5.65 -5.08 15.15
C ASN A 177 -5.61 -6.37 15.92
N ASP A 178 -5.05 -7.39 15.37
CA ASP A 178 -5.02 -8.70 15.99
C ASP A 178 -3.69 -9.43 15.76
N HIS A 179 -3.51 -10.46 16.55
CA HIS A 179 -2.50 -11.47 16.38
C HIS A 179 -3.06 -12.50 15.41
N GLU A 180 -2.30 -12.84 14.38
CA GLU A 180 -2.72 -13.70 13.30
C GLU A 180 -2.37 -15.18 13.52
N ASP A 181 -2.64 -16.03 12.50
CA ASP A 181 -2.60 -17.48 12.56
C ASP A 181 -1.19 -18.07 12.68
N ALA A 182 -0.15 -17.24 12.65
CA ALA A 182 1.22 -17.67 12.94
C ALA A 182 1.81 -16.90 14.12
N ASN A 183 2.64 -17.58 14.91
CA ASN A 183 3.40 -16.91 15.97
C ASN A 183 4.23 -15.75 15.37
N GLY A 184 4.13 -14.56 15.99
CA GLY A 184 4.79 -13.35 15.53
C GLY A 184 4.15 -12.65 14.34
N GLN A 185 2.95 -13.07 13.92
CA GLN A 185 2.18 -12.49 12.83
C GLN A 185 1.07 -11.56 13.35
N PHE A 186 0.83 -10.47 12.64
CA PHE A 186 -0.15 -9.44 13.01
C PHE A 186 -0.87 -8.94 11.76
N GLU A 187 -2.10 -8.46 11.97
CA GLU A 187 -2.90 -7.79 10.95
C GLU A 187 -3.43 -6.44 11.48
N MET A 188 -3.62 -5.49 10.57
CA MET A 188 -4.25 -4.21 10.86
C MET A 188 -5.30 -3.87 9.83
N ASN A 189 -6.49 -3.52 10.30
CA ASN A 189 -7.61 -3.14 9.47
C ASN A 189 -7.95 -1.67 9.61
N TRP A 190 -8.31 -1.04 8.51
CA TRP A 190 -8.75 0.36 8.44
C TRP A 190 -9.83 0.56 7.38
N ASP A 191 -10.53 1.70 7.44
CA ASP A 191 -11.63 2.01 6.55
C ASP A 191 -11.23 1.92 5.07
N TYR A 192 -12.07 1.23 4.28
CA TYR A 192 -11.96 1.18 2.83
C TYR A 192 -12.21 2.56 2.20
N THR A 193 -11.61 2.80 1.04
CA THR A 193 -11.78 4.05 0.29
C THR A 193 -11.76 3.78 -1.23
N ASP A 194 -11.65 4.83 -2.06
CA ASP A 194 -11.42 4.63 -3.49
C ASP A 194 -10.13 3.85 -3.74
N CYS A 195 -10.11 3.08 -4.81
CA CYS A 195 -9.02 2.12 -5.05
C CYS A 195 -7.64 2.75 -5.28
N LEU A 196 -7.56 4.00 -5.77
CA LEU A 196 -6.27 4.68 -5.90
C LEU A 196 -5.72 5.08 -4.54
N THR A 197 -6.56 5.68 -3.70
CA THR A 197 -6.19 6.02 -2.32
C THR A 197 -5.82 4.77 -1.53
N THR A 198 -6.58 3.67 -1.67
CA THR A 198 -6.23 2.39 -1.02
C THR A 198 -4.88 1.86 -1.47
N ALA A 199 -4.57 1.90 -2.77
CA ALA A 199 -3.28 1.47 -3.29
C ALA A 199 -2.12 2.31 -2.75
N ASP A 200 -2.26 3.64 -2.75
CA ASP A 200 -1.27 4.56 -2.18
C ASP A 200 -1.08 4.34 -0.67
N ARG A 201 -2.19 4.15 0.09
CA ARG A 201 -2.15 3.83 1.53
C ARG A 201 -1.48 2.49 1.80
N HIS A 202 -1.75 1.46 1.00
CA HIS A 202 -1.18 0.13 1.19
C HIS A 202 0.34 0.13 1.07
N VAL A 203 0.89 0.75 0.04
CA VAL A 203 2.36 0.83 -0.11
C VAL A 203 3.00 1.70 0.97
N PHE A 204 2.32 2.77 1.38
CA PHE A 204 2.77 3.61 2.50
C PHE A 204 2.70 2.87 3.84
N PHE A 205 1.64 2.09 4.09
CA PHE A 205 1.50 1.24 5.28
C PHE A 205 2.68 0.28 5.43
N LYS A 206 3.06 -0.41 4.36
CA LYS A 206 4.24 -1.30 4.38
C LYS A 206 5.53 -0.56 4.75
N TYR A 207 5.71 0.65 4.22
CA TYR A 207 6.83 1.52 4.57
C TYR A 207 6.78 1.96 6.04
N MET A 208 5.62 2.43 6.51
CA MET A 208 5.39 2.86 7.88
C MET A 208 5.70 1.75 8.90
N VAL A 209 5.10 0.57 8.71
CA VAL A 209 5.29 -0.56 9.62
C VAL A 209 6.75 -0.98 9.70
N LYS A 210 7.46 -1.05 8.56
CA LYS A 210 8.90 -1.34 8.54
C LYS A 210 9.70 -0.28 9.30
N SER A 211 9.46 1.00 9.03
CA SER A 211 10.18 2.11 9.67
C SER A 211 9.95 2.16 11.19
N LEU A 212 8.72 1.90 11.62
CA LEU A 212 8.40 1.88 13.04
C LEU A 212 8.96 0.62 13.72
N ALA A 213 8.91 -0.55 13.07
CA ALA A 213 9.55 -1.75 13.60
C ALA A 213 11.05 -1.56 13.83
N GLU A 214 11.76 -0.97 12.86
CA GLU A 214 13.19 -0.65 12.98
C GLU A 214 13.47 0.29 14.16
N LYS A 215 12.62 1.30 14.39
CA LYS A 215 12.71 2.19 15.54
C LYS A 215 12.58 1.46 16.89
N HIS A 216 11.87 0.34 16.90
CA HIS A 216 11.71 -0.55 18.06
C HIS A 216 12.75 -1.68 18.12
N GLY A 217 13.81 -1.65 17.31
CA GLY A 217 14.85 -2.69 17.26
C GLY A 217 14.36 -4.01 16.66
N LEU A 218 13.34 -3.95 15.80
CA LEU A 218 12.72 -5.09 15.14
C LEU A 218 12.74 -4.90 13.63
N ARG A 219 12.37 -5.93 12.89
CA ARG A 219 12.04 -5.82 11.47
C ARG A 219 10.61 -6.30 11.24
N ALA A 220 9.92 -5.68 10.29
CA ALA A 220 8.64 -6.17 9.77
C ALA A 220 8.84 -6.74 8.38
N THR A 221 8.27 -7.91 8.11
CA THR A 221 8.28 -8.50 6.78
C THR A 221 6.86 -8.77 6.28
N PHE A 222 6.62 -8.39 5.04
CA PHE A 222 5.42 -8.67 4.26
C PHE A 222 5.66 -9.79 3.23
N MET A 223 6.76 -10.52 3.39
CA MET A 223 7.05 -11.69 2.56
C MET A 223 5.92 -12.70 2.72
N PRO A 224 5.33 -13.23 1.64
CA PRO A 224 4.19 -14.14 1.74
C PRO A 224 4.45 -15.38 2.61
N LYS A 225 5.64 -15.95 2.55
CA LYS A 225 6.02 -17.14 3.34
C LYS A 225 7.43 -16.98 3.90
N PRO A 226 7.63 -16.17 4.98
CA PRO A 226 8.97 -15.93 5.51
C PRO A 226 9.54 -17.15 6.27
N PHE A 227 8.67 -18.00 6.82
CA PHE A 227 9.06 -19.21 7.55
C PHE A 227 8.28 -20.41 7.00
N SER A 228 9.00 -21.46 6.62
CA SER A 228 8.42 -22.65 6.01
C SER A 228 7.43 -23.41 6.92
N ASN A 229 7.67 -23.35 8.23
CA ASN A 229 6.89 -24.04 9.27
C ASN A 229 5.77 -23.21 9.90
N LEU A 230 5.59 -21.93 9.50
CA LEU A 230 4.53 -21.07 9.99
C LEU A 230 3.54 -20.75 8.87
N THR A 231 2.32 -20.30 9.21
CA THR A 231 1.35 -19.79 8.24
C THR A 231 1.95 -18.59 7.48
N GLY A 232 1.56 -18.39 6.22
CA GLY A 232 2.04 -17.26 5.40
C GLY A 232 1.22 -16.00 5.62
N ASN A 233 1.74 -14.86 5.14
CA ASN A 233 1.00 -13.60 5.13
C ASN A 233 -0.02 -13.58 3.99
N GLY A 234 -1.28 -13.33 4.33
CA GLY A 234 -2.33 -12.94 3.40
C GLY A 234 -2.32 -11.43 3.11
N CYS A 235 -3.05 -11.08 2.10
CA CYS A 235 -3.42 -9.70 1.80
C CYS A 235 -4.78 -9.71 1.12
N HIS A 236 -5.84 -9.82 1.91
CA HIS A 236 -7.20 -9.92 1.39
C HIS A 236 -7.63 -8.56 0.84
N ALA A 237 -8.16 -8.56 -0.37
CA ALA A 237 -8.68 -7.36 -1.01
C ALA A 237 -10.21 -7.43 -1.09
N HIS A 238 -10.87 -6.54 -0.37
CA HIS A 238 -12.32 -6.34 -0.45
C HIS A 238 -12.63 -5.31 -1.53
N ILE A 239 -13.54 -5.64 -2.44
CA ILE A 239 -13.82 -4.81 -3.61
C ILE A 239 -15.31 -4.60 -3.75
N SER A 240 -15.70 -3.37 -4.09
CA SER A 240 -17.08 -3.02 -4.43
C SER A 240 -17.12 -1.93 -5.50
N LEU A 241 -18.20 -1.93 -6.32
CA LEU A 241 -18.46 -0.90 -7.32
C LEU A 241 -19.63 -0.01 -6.88
N TRP A 242 -19.47 1.29 -7.04
CA TRP A 242 -20.41 2.29 -6.56
C TRP A 242 -20.82 3.25 -7.67
N ASN A 243 -22.09 3.67 -7.64
CA ASN A 243 -22.58 4.84 -8.36
C ASN A 243 -23.10 5.82 -7.31
N GLY A 244 -22.43 6.93 -7.12
CA GLY A 244 -22.68 7.84 -6.01
C GLY A 244 -22.57 7.12 -4.65
N LYS A 245 -23.70 7.05 -3.92
CA LYS A 245 -23.81 6.37 -2.61
C LYS A 245 -24.31 4.94 -2.69
N ILE A 246 -24.62 4.44 -3.89
CA ILE A 246 -25.24 3.14 -4.09
C ILE A 246 -24.17 2.10 -4.39
N ASN A 247 -24.06 1.07 -3.55
CA ASN A 247 -23.24 -0.10 -3.83
C ASN A 247 -23.92 -0.95 -4.91
N LYS A 248 -23.30 -1.05 -6.07
CA LYS A 248 -23.83 -1.76 -7.25
C LYS A 248 -23.66 -3.27 -7.18
N PHE A 249 -22.93 -3.78 -6.17
CA PHE A 249 -22.80 -5.21 -5.94
C PHE A 249 -23.94 -5.77 -5.09
N LEU A 250 -24.70 -4.91 -4.40
CA LEU A 250 -25.78 -5.34 -3.52
C LEU A 250 -27.10 -5.51 -4.29
N ASP A 251 -27.79 -6.64 -4.06
CA ASP A 251 -29.17 -6.90 -4.45
C ASP A 251 -29.88 -7.68 -3.35
N ASN A 252 -30.78 -7.02 -2.63
CA ASN A 252 -31.52 -7.64 -1.51
C ASN A 252 -32.54 -8.72 -1.97
N GLY A 253 -32.83 -8.81 -3.26
CA GLY A 253 -33.71 -9.84 -3.83
C GLY A 253 -32.98 -11.15 -4.17
N ASP A 254 -31.64 -11.12 -4.20
CA ASP A 254 -30.85 -12.31 -4.50
C ASP A 254 -30.55 -13.14 -3.24
N LYS A 255 -30.45 -14.47 -3.39
CA LYS A 255 -30.21 -15.43 -2.29
C LYS A 255 -28.90 -15.14 -1.53
N LEU A 256 -27.87 -14.65 -2.21
CA LEU A 256 -26.56 -14.30 -1.64
C LEU A 256 -26.37 -12.78 -1.45
N GLY A 257 -27.43 -11.99 -1.72
CA GLY A 257 -27.35 -10.53 -1.66
C GLY A 257 -26.55 -9.89 -2.78
N LEU A 258 -26.21 -10.63 -3.86
CA LEU A 258 -25.33 -10.19 -4.93
C LEU A 258 -26.10 -9.79 -6.19
N SER A 259 -25.79 -8.62 -6.73
CA SER A 259 -26.36 -8.20 -8.01
C SER A 259 -25.77 -8.98 -9.21
N LYS A 260 -26.46 -8.94 -10.35
CA LYS A 260 -25.93 -9.49 -11.60
C LYS A 260 -24.56 -8.92 -11.96
N LEU A 261 -24.30 -7.64 -11.64
CA LEU A 261 -22.98 -7.02 -11.85
C LEU A 261 -21.92 -7.68 -10.95
N ALA A 262 -22.25 -7.96 -9.70
CA ALA A 262 -21.34 -8.65 -8.78
C ALA A 262 -21.00 -10.07 -9.28
N TYR A 263 -21.98 -10.84 -9.70
CA TYR A 263 -21.74 -12.17 -10.30
C TYR A 263 -20.87 -12.09 -11.57
N ASN A 264 -21.12 -11.12 -12.45
CA ASN A 264 -20.29 -10.93 -13.64
C ASN A 264 -18.84 -10.54 -13.28
N PHE A 265 -18.66 -9.70 -12.25
CA PHE A 265 -17.34 -9.32 -11.76
C PHE A 265 -16.60 -10.52 -11.16
N LEU A 266 -17.27 -11.30 -10.32
CA LEU A 266 -16.74 -12.54 -9.73
C LEU A 266 -16.34 -13.55 -10.82
N GLY A 267 -17.23 -13.77 -11.81
CA GLY A 267 -16.93 -14.63 -12.97
C GLY A 267 -15.70 -14.15 -13.75
N GLY A 268 -15.50 -12.82 -13.87
CA GLY A 268 -14.29 -12.24 -14.45
C GLY A 268 -13.03 -12.54 -13.66
N ILE A 269 -13.08 -12.41 -12.33
CA ILE A 269 -11.95 -12.77 -11.44
C ILE A 269 -11.64 -14.26 -11.56
N MET A 270 -12.65 -15.13 -11.51
CA MET A 270 -12.45 -16.58 -11.66
C MET A 270 -11.83 -16.95 -13.02
N LYS A 271 -12.29 -16.33 -14.09
CA LYS A 271 -11.71 -16.54 -15.44
C LYS A 271 -10.25 -16.10 -15.53
N LEU A 272 -9.88 -15.07 -14.79
CA LEU A 272 -8.54 -14.48 -14.80
C LEU A 272 -7.71 -14.91 -13.57
N ALA A 273 -8.18 -15.89 -12.78
CA ALA A 273 -7.50 -16.30 -11.55
C ALA A 273 -6.03 -16.70 -11.79
N GLN A 274 -5.78 -17.51 -12.81
CA GLN A 274 -4.43 -17.96 -13.14
C GLN A 274 -3.48 -16.79 -13.52
N PRO A 275 -3.82 -15.85 -14.42
CA PRO A 275 -2.99 -14.66 -14.63
C PRO A 275 -2.85 -13.76 -13.41
N LEU A 276 -3.89 -13.65 -12.57
CA LEU A 276 -3.85 -12.84 -11.36
C LEU A 276 -2.83 -13.36 -10.34
N THR A 277 -2.60 -14.68 -10.27
CA THR A 277 -1.61 -15.25 -9.36
C THR A 277 -0.19 -14.74 -9.64
N ALA A 278 0.14 -14.41 -10.88
CA ALA A 278 1.42 -13.82 -11.24
C ALA A 278 1.67 -12.45 -10.59
N SER A 279 0.60 -11.71 -10.27
CA SER A 279 0.70 -10.38 -9.66
C SER A 279 0.51 -10.39 -8.14
N VAL A 280 -0.20 -11.38 -7.60
CA VAL A 280 -0.69 -11.34 -6.21
C VAL A 280 -0.17 -12.51 -5.39
N SER A 281 0.03 -13.68 -5.99
CA SER A 281 0.29 -14.93 -5.27
C SER A 281 1.66 -15.52 -5.62
N TYR A 282 2.69 -14.72 -5.52
CA TYR A 282 4.07 -15.15 -5.76
C TYR A 282 4.66 -16.01 -4.62
N THR A 283 3.89 -16.31 -3.58
CA THR A 283 4.32 -17.10 -2.42
C THR A 283 4.94 -18.45 -2.82
N HIS A 284 4.38 -19.07 -3.85
CA HIS A 284 4.87 -20.36 -4.37
C HIS A 284 5.84 -20.21 -5.55
N LEU A 285 6.00 -18.98 -6.06
CA LEU A 285 6.93 -18.66 -7.14
C LEU A 285 8.28 -18.18 -6.60
N THR A 286 8.31 -17.71 -5.38
CA THR A 286 9.55 -17.42 -4.64
C THR A 286 10.07 -18.68 -4.02
N LEU A 287 10.27 -19.68 -4.82
CA LEU A 287 10.98 -20.86 -4.38
C LEU A 287 12.43 -20.51 -4.11
N PRO A 288 13.01 -21.22 -3.17
CA PRO A 288 14.24 -20.87 -2.49
C PRO A 288 15.39 -20.59 -3.39
#